data_e166b3df1960454e67a953e1c4b757a4
#
_entry.id   e166b3df1960454e67a953e1c4b757a4
#
_cell.length_a   1.000
_cell.length_b   1.000
_cell.length_c   1.000
_cell.angle_alpha   90.00
_cell.angle_beta   90.00
_cell.angle_gamma   90.00
#
_symmetry.space_group_name_H-M   'P 1'
#
loop_
_entity.id
_entity.type
_entity.pdbx_description
1 polymer ?
#
loop_
_entity_poly.entity_id
_entity_poly.type
_entity_poly.pdbx_seq_one_letter_code
_entity_poly.pdbx_strand_id
1 'polypeptide(L)'
;MGQKVNPHGLRVGVIKNWDSRWFAEKGTFGDTLVEDYNVRNFILKELNTRSKNPADKCVYAGVPKVEIERFADKDGGQKVRIHIHCAKPGIVIGRGGAEIEKLRANVEKMIGKSVAINIVEVKQPDINAQLVAEKIAHDLEDRISFRRAMKQSIGRAMKLGAKGIKVRCGGRLGGAEIARAETYHEGTIPLQTIRADIDYGTAEAHTTYGRIGVKVWIYSCLLYTSDAADE
;
A
#
# COMPACT_ATOMS: atom_id res chain seq x y z
N MET A 1 -27.41 -5.18 1.59
CA MET A 1 -26.41 -4.44 0.81
C MET A 1 -25.42 -5.44 0.22
N GLY A 2 -25.15 -5.39 -1.10
CA GLY A 2 -24.22 -6.28 -1.76
C GLY A 2 -22.76 -6.04 -1.35
N GLN A 3 -21.91 -7.03 -1.57
CA GLN A 3 -20.47 -6.93 -1.38
C GLN A 3 -19.86 -5.99 -2.42
N LYS A 4 -18.96 -5.11 -1.98
CA LYS A 4 -18.29 -4.15 -2.87
C LYS A 4 -16.99 -4.74 -3.39
N VAL A 5 -16.76 -4.59 -4.68
CA VAL A 5 -15.51 -4.98 -5.35
C VAL A 5 -14.39 -4.01 -4.94
N ASN A 6 -13.14 -4.50 -4.96
CA ASN A 6 -11.97 -3.67 -4.77
C ASN A 6 -11.89 -2.63 -5.91
N PRO A 7 -11.84 -1.32 -5.60
CA PRO A 7 -11.79 -0.27 -6.62
C PRO A 7 -10.57 -0.35 -7.53
N HIS A 8 -9.43 -0.81 -7.01
CA HIS A 8 -8.22 -1.02 -7.79
C HIS A 8 -8.43 -2.12 -8.83
N GLY A 9 -8.94 -3.30 -8.41
CA GLY A 9 -9.20 -4.41 -9.31
C GLY A 9 -10.19 -4.09 -10.43
N LEU A 10 -11.21 -3.25 -10.15
CA LEU A 10 -12.16 -2.79 -11.16
C LEU A 10 -11.51 -1.92 -12.25
N ARG A 11 -10.40 -1.26 -11.93
CA ARG A 11 -9.71 -0.27 -12.79
C ARG A 11 -8.41 -0.77 -13.41
N VAL A 12 -8.02 -1.99 -13.12
CA VAL A 12 -6.84 -2.61 -13.72
C VAL A 12 -7.05 -2.76 -15.23
N GLY A 13 -6.04 -2.36 -16.02
CA GLY A 13 -6.11 -2.38 -17.47
C GLY A 13 -6.80 -1.16 -18.10
N VAL A 14 -7.45 -0.28 -17.30
CA VAL A 14 -8.05 0.98 -17.77
C VAL A 14 -7.22 2.16 -17.31
N ILE A 15 -7.11 2.38 -15.99
CA ILE A 15 -6.35 3.51 -15.40
C ILE A 15 -5.30 3.06 -14.37
N LYS A 16 -5.41 1.85 -13.84
CA LYS A 16 -4.43 1.25 -12.92
C LYS A 16 -3.68 0.13 -13.61
N ASN A 17 -2.43 -0.04 -13.21
CA ASN A 17 -1.58 -1.09 -13.73
C ASN A 17 -1.38 -2.20 -12.70
N TRP A 18 -0.87 -3.36 -13.15
CA TRP A 18 -0.54 -4.49 -12.31
C TRP A 18 0.67 -4.19 -11.43
N ASP A 19 0.69 -4.79 -10.23
CA ASP A 19 1.83 -4.70 -9.31
C ASP A 19 2.95 -5.70 -9.67
N SER A 20 2.61 -6.76 -10.39
CA SER A 20 3.55 -7.70 -10.99
C SER A 20 3.49 -7.57 -12.51
N ARG A 21 4.66 -7.41 -13.14
CA ARG A 21 4.80 -7.26 -14.60
C ARG A 21 5.77 -8.31 -15.10
N TRP A 22 5.24 -9.51 -15.35
CA TRP A 22 6.00 -10.61 -15.89
C TRP A 22 5.06 -11.64 -16.54
N PHE A 23 5.64 -12.47 -17.37
CA PHE A 23 4.97 -13.62 -17.96
C PHE A 23 5.71 -14.89 -17.55
N ALA A 24 4.96 -15.95 -17.26
CA ALA A 24 5.51 -17.28 -16.99
C ALA A 24 4.62 -18.34 -17.65
N GLU A 25 5.22 -19.44 -18.07
CA GLU A 25 4.51 -20.59 -18.59
C GLU A 25 3.68 -21.27 -17.51
N LYS A 26 2.66 -22.04 -17.94
CA LYS A 26 1.71 -22.68 -17.05
C LYS A 26 2.38 -23.54 -15.95
N GLY A 27 3.51 -24.21 -16.28
CA GLY A 27 4.24 -25.07 -15.33
C GLY A 27 4.97 -24.31 -14.23
N THR A 28 5.49 -23.11 -14.54
CA THR A 28 6.33 -22.31 -13.63
C THR A 28 5.59 -21.15 -12.98
N PHE A 29 4.35 -20.88 -13.42
CA PHE A 29 3.55 -19.75 -12.95
C PHE A 29 3.30 -19.78 -11.44
N GLY A 30 2.93 -20.95 -10.89
CA GLY A 30 2.63 -21.12 -9.48
C GLY A 30 3.83 -20.79 -8.58
N ASP A 31 4.99 -21.34 -8.91
CA ASP A 31 6.23 -21.13 -8.14
C ASP A 31 6.65 -19.66 -8.18
N THR A 32 6.60 -19.04 -9.36
CA THR A 32 6.91 -17.62 -9.53
C THR A 32 5.97 -16.72 -8.73
N LEU A 33 4.68 -17.04 -8.68
CA LEU A 33 3.70 -16.28 -7.90
C LEU A 33 3.98 -16.38 -6.38
N VAL A 34 4.32 -17.59 -5.91
CA VAL A 34 4.66 -17.81 -4.49
C VAL A 34 5.96 -17.09 -4.12
N GLU A 35 6.97 -17.13 -5.00
CA GLU A 35 8.19 -16.33 -4.81
C GLU A 35 7.89 -14.84 -4.64
N ASP A 36 7.08 -14.25 -5.54
CA ASP A 36 6.71 -12.83 -5.47
C ASP A 36 5.93 -12.48 -4.20
N TYR A 37 5.03 -13.35 -3.78
CA TYR A 37 4.27 -13.17 -2.54
C TYR A 37 5.19 -13.15 -1.31
N ASN A 38 6.12 -14.10 -1.24
CA ASN A 38 7.09 -14.18 -0.14
C ASN A 38 8.01 -12.95 -0.11
N VAL A 39 8.49 -12.50 -1.27
CA VAL A 39 9.33 -11.30 -1.39
C VAL A 39 8.59 -10.05 -0.93
N ARG A 40 7.34 -9.85 -1.37
CA ARG A 40 6.53 -8.71 -0.92
C ARG A 40 6.35 -8.71 0.59
N ASN A 41 5.94 -9.85 1.15
CA ASN A 41 5.74 -9.96 2.58
C ASN A 41 7.04 -9.71 3.37
N PHE A 42 8.17 -10.22 2.87
CA PHE A 42 9.47 -9.98 3.48
C PHE A 42 9.82 -8.49 3.49
N ILE A 43 9.72 -7.81 2.33
CA ILE A 43 10.04 -6.38 2.20
C ILE A 43 9.11 -5.54 3.09
N LEU A 44 7.80 -5.81 3.08
CA LEU A 44 6.85 -5.09 3.91
C LEU A 44 7.13 -5.31 5.41
N LYS A 45 7.49 -6.53 5.80
CA LYS A 45 7.83 -6.84 7.19
C LYS A 45 9.10 -6.12 7.64
N GLU A 46 10.16 -6.11 6.81
CA GLU A 46 11.42 -5.44 7.13
C GLU A 46 11.27 -3.91 7.21
N LEU A 47 10.51 -3.30 6.31
CA LEU A 47 10.45 -1.85 6.14
C LEU A 47 9.29 -1.17 6.86
N ASN A 48 8.21 -1.89 7.19
CA ASN A 48 7.03 -1.35 7.89
C ASN A 48 6.87 -1.91 9.31
N THR A 49 7.93 -2.49 9.90
CA THR A 49 7.87 -2.98 11.27
C THR A 49 7.89 -1.83 12.26
N ARG A 50 6.80 -1.68 13.00
CA ARG A 50 6.72 -0.80 14.16
C ARG A 50 6.83 -1.66 15.42
N SER A 51 8.01 -1.68 16.02
CA SER A 51 8.18 -2.35 17.31
C SER A 51 7.73 -1.44 18.45
N LYS A 52 7.01 -2.02 19.42
CA LYS A 52 6.65 -1.35 20.68
C LYS A 52 7.78 -1.40 21.70
N ASN A 53 8.77 -2.26 21.48
CA ASN A 53 9.91 -2.42 22.35
C ASN A 53 11.02 -1.42 21.95
N PRO A 54 11.54 -0.62 22.90
CA PRO A 54 12.61 0.35 22.60
C PRO A 54 13.93 -0.32 22.16
N ALA A 55 14.09 -1.62 22.42
CA ALA A 55 15.26 -2.41 22.00
C ALA A 55 15.20 -2.84 20.54
N ASP A 56 14.00 -2.92 19.94
CA ASP A 56 13.84 -3.33 18.57
C ASP A 56 13.91 -2.11 17.63
N LYS A 57 14.61 -2.28 16.49
CA LYS A 57 14.61 -1.23 15.46
C LYS A 57 13.19 -1.00 14.96
N CYS A 58 12.62 0.14 15.32
CA CYS A 58 11.38 0.60 14.70
C CYS A 58 11.71 1.16 13.32
N VAL A 59 11.51 0.37 12.28
CA VAL A 59 11.74 0.77 10.90
C VAL A 59 10.38 0.96 10.24
N TYR A 60 9.88 2.19 10.20
CA TYR A 60 8.66 2.52 9.47
C TYR A 60 8.97 3.48 8.33
N ALA A 61 9.23 2.90 7.16
CA ALA A 61 9.51 3.64 5.94
C ALA A 61 8.22 4.11 5.22
N GLY A 62 7.07 3.53 5.57
CA GLY A 62 5.79 3.79 4.91
C GLY A 62 5.82 3.31 3.46
N VAL A 63 5.79 1.99 3.26
CA VAL A 63 5.81 1.35 1.95
C VAL A 63 4.38 0.96 1.57
N PRO A 64 3.68 1.73 0.72
CA PRO A 64 2.32 1.40 0.29
C PRO A 64 2.27 0.33 -0.79
N LYS A 65 3.32 0.21 -1.62
CA LYS A 65 3.31 -0.63 -2.81
C LYS A 65 4.71 -1.16 -3.13
N VAL A 66 4.77 -2.42 -3.55
CA VAL A 66 5.98 -3.07 -4.08
C VAL A 66 5.64 -3.64 -5.45
N GLU A 67 6.27 -3.13 -6.50
CA GLU A 67 6.12 -3.62 -7.87
C GLU A 67 7.28 -4.55 -8.21
N ILE A 68 6.97 -5.67 -8.87
CA ILE A 68 7.96 -6.68 -9.24
C ILE A 68 7.91 -6.89 -10.76
N GLU A 69 9.06 -6.72 -11.39
CA GLU A 69 9.25 -6.98 -12.81
C GLU A 69 10.29 -8.09 -12.98
N ARG A 70 10.02 -9.02 -13.87
CA ARG A 70 10.95 -10.11 -14.20
C ARG A 70 11.33 -10.05 -15.68
N PHE A 71 12.61 -10.09 -15.93
CA PHE A 71 13.17 -10.03 -17.29
C PHE A 71 14.05 -11.25 -17.56
N ALA A 72 14.00 -11.73 -18.78
CA ALA A 72 15.04 -12.59 -19.29
C ALA A 72 16.26 -11.72 -19.70
N ASP A 73 17.44 -12.04 -19.21
CA ASP A 73 18.67 -11.38 -19.63
C ASP A 73 19.13 -11.92 -20.99
N LYS A 74 19.98 -11.17 -21.69
CA LYS A 74 20.56 -11.58 -22.97
C LYS A 74 21.36 -12.88 -22.85
N ASP A 75 21.90 -13.13 -21.66
CA ASP A 75 22.69 -14.32 -21.33
C ASP A 75 21.85 -15.51 -20.84
N GLY A 76 20.51 -15.47 -21.01
CA GLY A 76 19.58 -16.53 -20.56
C GLY A 76 19.31 -16.55 -19.07
N GLY A 77 19.90 -15.63 -18.29
CA GLY A 77 19.65 -15.47 -16.86
C GLY A 77 18.32 -14.74 -16.60
N GLN A 78 17.63 -15.09 -15.52
CA GLN A 78 16.47 -14.34 -15.05
C GLN A 78 16.92 -13.24 -14.08
N LYS A 79 16.59 -11.99 -14.38
CA LYS A 79 16.78 -10.84 -13.48
C LYS A 79 15.44 -10.37 -12.93
N VAL A 80 15.42 -10.04 -11.66
CA VAL A 80 14.24 -9.50 -10.97
C VAL A 80 14.49 -8.04 -10.62
N ARG A 81 13.60 -7.15 -11.02
CA ARG A 81 13.63 -5.75 -10.63
C ARG A 81 12.46 -5.47 -9.70
N ILE A 82 12.77 -4.86 -8.56
CA ILE A 82 11.79 -4.55 -7.53
C ILE A 82 11.75 -3.03 -7.36
N HIS A 83 10.58 -2.43 -7.57
CA HIS A 83 10.33 -1.03 -7.30
C HIS A 83 9.61 -0.90 -5.96
N ILE A 84 10.28 -0.29 -4.99
CA ILE A 84 9.72 -0.05 -3.66
C ILE A 84 9.26 1.40 -3.59
N HIS A 85 7.94 1.61 -3.54
CA HIS A 85 7.39 2.91 -3.28
C HIS A 85 7.46 3.18 -1.78
N CYS A 86 8.03 4.29 -1.35
CA CYS A 86 8.14 4.61 0.08
C CYS A 86 7.97 6.10 0.36
N ALA A 87 7.42 6.42 1.53
CA ALA A 87 7.25 7.81 1.98
C ALA A 87 8.56 8.40 2.55
N LYS A 88 9.45 7.54 3.06
CA LYS A 88 10.70 7.96 3.70
C LYS A 88 11.88 7.19 3.10
N PRO A 89 12.38 7.59 1.93
CA PRO A 89 13.45 6.87 1.22
C PRO A 89 14.75 6.78 2.01
N GLY A 90 15.07 7.78 2.84
CA GLY A 90 16.27 7.78 3.66
C GLY A 90 16.35 6.62 4.66
N ILE A 91 15.22 6.10 5.13
CA ILE A 91 15.17 4.94 6.04
C ILE A 91 15.51 3.65 5.27
N VAL A 92 15.04 3.53 4.04
CA VAL A 92 15.27 2.34 3.19
C VAL A 92 16.71 2.30 2.70
N ILE A 93 17.27 3.44 2.31
CA ILE A 93 18.65 3.55 1.82
C ILE A 93 19.63 3.31 2.97
N GLY A 94 19.36 3.90 4.14
CA GLY A 94 20.27 3.88 5.27
C GLY A 94 21.52 4.75 5.09
N ARG A 95 22.42 4.71 6.06
CA ARG A 95 23.68 5.46 6.00
C ARG A 95 24.61 4.83 4.96
N GLY A 96 24.98 5.60 3.92
CA GLY A 96 25.88 5.14 2.86
C GLY A 96 25.35 3.99 2.00
N GLY A 97 24.03 3.72 1.99
CA GLY A 97 23.45 2.62 1.21
C GLY A 97 23.52 1.23 1.87
N ALA A 98 24.00 1.12 3.12
CA ALA A 98 24.23 -0.18 3.75
C ALA A 98 22.94 -1.01 3.97
N GLU A 99 21.80 -0.35 4.26
CA GLU A 99 20.55 -1.06 4.52
C GLU A 99 19.91 -1.60 3.22
N ILE A 100 20.00 -0.85 2.13
CA ILE A 100 19.49 -1.34 0.83
C ILE A 100 20.33 -2.51 0.28
N GLU A 101 21.65 -2.50 0.49
CA GLU A 101 22.51 -3.61 0.09
C GLU A 101 22.25 -4.88 0.91
N LYS A 102 21.99 -4.75 2.21
CA LYS A 102 21.56 -5.87 3.06
C LYS A 102 20.22 -6.43 2.61
N LEU A 103 19.24 -5.54 2.34
CA LEU A 103 17.93 -5.94 1.84
C LEU A 103 18.07 -6.70 0.52
N ARG A 104 18.89 -6.18 -0.41
CA ARG A 104 19.17 -6.81 -1.70
C ARG A 104 19.76 -8.22 -1.50
N ALA A 105 20.81 -8.35 -0.69
CA ALA A 105 21.45 -9.63 -0.43
C ALA A 105 20.50 -10.66 0.21
N ASN A 106 19.61 -10.22 1.10
CA ASN A 106 18.61 -11.10 1.70
C ASN A 106 17.57 -11.57 0.67
N VAL A 107 17.08 -10.67 -0.19
CA VAL A 107 16.14 -11.01 -1.25
C VAL A 107 16.80 -11.91 -2.31
N GLU A 108 18.05 -11.67 -2.70
CA GLU A 108 18.80 -12.52 -3.61
C GLU A 108 18.98 -13.95 -3.05
N LYS A 109 19.24 -14.08 -1.75
CA LYS A 109 19.28 -15.41 -1.08
C LYS A 109 17.95 -16.15 -1.12
N MET A 110 16.82 -15.43 -1.01
CA MET A 110 15.48 -16.02 -1.05
C MET A 110 15.09 -16.52 -2.44
N ILE A 111 15.44 -15.76 -3.48
CA ILE A 111 15.02 -16.02 -4.87
C ILE A 111 16.06 -16.90 -5.59
N GLY A 112 17.34 -16.82 -5.20
CA GLY A 112 18.45 -17.46 -5.93
C GLY A 112 18.77 -16.82 -7.29
N LYS A 113 18.29 -15.60 -7.54
CA LYS A 113 18.45 -14.85 -8.80
C LYS A 113 18.99 -13.45 -8.52
N SER A 114 19.62 -12.82 -9.51
CA SER A 114 20.09 -11.44 -9.38
C SER A 114 18.92 -10.47 -9.25
N VAL A 115 18.98 -9.57 -8.25
CA VAL A 115 17.92 -8.62 -7.92
C VAL A 115 18.42 -7.18 -8.03
N ALA A 116 17.67 -6.33 -8.71
CA ALA A 116 17.86 -4.89 -8.70
C ALA A 116 16.73 -4.22 -7.90
N ILE A 117 17.07 -3.41 -6.91
CA ILE A 117 16.10 -2.68 -6.10
C ILE A 117 16.13 -1.21 -6.49
N ASN A 118 14.97 -0.68 -6.89
CA ASN A 118 14.76 0.73 -7.18
C ASN A 118 13.82 1.33 -6.14
N ILE A 119 14.16 2.49 -5.61
CA ILE A 119 13.34 3.22 -4.65
C ILE A 119 12.60 4.33 -5.37
N VAL A 120 11.28 4.38 -5.19
CA VAL A 120 10.40 5.42 -5.73
C VAL A 120 9.80 6.19 -4.56
N GLU A 121 10.06 7.49 -4.50
CA GLU A 121 9.53 8.34 -3.44
C GLU A 121 8.05 8.66 -3.65
N VAL A 122 7.24 8.50 -2.60
CA VAL A 122 5.85 8.94 -2.54
C VAL A 122 5.82 10.37 -1.99
N LYS A 123 5.71 11.36 -2.89
CA LYS A 123 5.76 12.79 -2.54
C LYS A 123 4.67 13.23 -1.56
N GLN A 124 3.49 12.63 -1.65
CA GLN A 124 2.31 13.02 -0.85
C GLN A 124 1.72 11.80 -0.11
N PRO A 125 2.28 11.42 1.04
CA PRO A 125 1.84 10.23 1.77
C PRO A 125 0.40 10.33 2.32
N ASP A 126 -0.08 11.53 2.65
CA ASP A 126 -1.43 11.74 3.18
C ASP A 126 -2.54 11.68 2.08
N ILE A 127 -2.17 11.56 0.78
CA ILE A 127 -3.11 11.27 -0.32
C ILE A 127 -3.05 9.79 -0.72
N ASN A 128 -2.05 9.03 -0.28
CA ASN A 128 -1.99 7.61 -0.55
C ASN A 128 -2.90 6.84 0.41
N ALA A 129 -3.87 6.11 -0.13
CA ALA A 129 -4.90 5.44 0.68
C ALA A 129 -4.32 4.37 1.61
N GLN A 130 -3.28 3.63 1.20
CA GLN A 130 -2.65 2.60 2.02
C GLN A 130 -1.94 3.21 3.22
N LEU A 131 -1.15 4.27 3.02
CA LEU A 131 -0.43 4.95 4.10
C LEU A 131 -1.39 5.62 5.09
N VAL A 132 -2.49 6.19 4.59
CA VAL A 132 -3.54 6.76 5.45
C VAL A 132 -4.23 5.67 6.26
N ALA A 133 -4.50 4.49 5.69
CA ALA A 133 -5.08 3.36 6.41
C ALA A 133 -4.15 2.85 7.52
N GLU A 134 -2.87 2.68 7.22
CA GLU A 134 -1.85 2.29 8.20
C GLU A 134 -1.72 3.31 9.33
N LYS A 135 -1.71 4.60 9.00
CA LYS A 135 -1.65 5.68 9.99
C LYS A 135 -2.84 5.64 10.94
N ILE A 136 -4.06 5.47 10.42
CA ILE A 136 -5.26 5.33 11.25
C ILE A 136 -5.16 4.07 12.13
N ALA A 137 -4.66 2.96 11.60
CA ALA A 137 -4.47 1.74 12.37
C ALA A 137 -3.47 1.95 13.53
N HIS A 138 -2.36 2.64 13.29
CA HIS A 138 -1.39 3.00 14.32
C HIS A 138 -1.98 3.94 15.38
N ASP A 139 -2.75 4.95 14.97
CA ASP A 139 -3.43 5.86 15.89
C ASP A 139 -4.39 5.08 16.83
N LEU A 140 -5.08 4.06 16.30
CA LEU A 140 -5.95 3.18 17.09
C LEU A 140 -5.17 2.29 18.06
N GLU A 141 -4.01 1.78 17.67
CA GLU A 141 -3.10 1.03 18.54
C GLU A 141 -2.50 1.88 19.66
N ASP A 142 -2.25 3.16 19.36
CA ASP A 142 -1.80 4.17 20.33
C ASP A 142 -2.95 4.69 21.22
N ARG A 143 -4.13 4.04 21.18
CA ARG A 143 -5.32 4.36 21.97
C ARG A 143 -5.92 5.74 21.69
N ILE A 144 -5.69 6.31 20.52
CA ILE A 144 -6.34 7.53 20.08
C ILE A 144 -7.80 7.19 19.74
N SER A 145 -8.73 8.08 20.12
CA SER A 145 -10.15 7.91 19.77
C SER A 145 -10.33 7.75 18.26
N PHE A 146 -11.04 6.69 17.84
CA PHE A 146 -11.27 6.40 16.41
C PHE A 146 -11.90 7.57 15.66
N ARG A 147 -12.81 8.34 16.31
CA ARG A 147 -13.43 9.54 15.72
C ARG A 147 -12.40 10.62 15.41
N ARG A 148 -11.44 10.82 16.32
CA ARG A 148 -10.37 11.80 16.14
C ARG A 148 -9.39 11.35 15.04
N ALA A 149 -8.96 10.10 15.06
CA ALA A 149 -8.05 9.54 14.06
C ALA A 149 -8.63 9.63 12.64
N MET A 150 -9.91 9.24 12.47
CA MET A 150 -10.59 9.33 11.17
C MET A 150 -10.75 10.77 10.68
N LYS A 151 -11.27 11.69 11.51
CA LYS A 151 -11.49 13.08 11.13
C LYS A 151 -10.18 13.82 10.83
N GLN A 152 -9.14 13.56 11.59
CA GLN A 152 -7.82 14.17 11.38
C GLN A 152 -7.19 13.71 10.06
N SER A 153 -7.31 12.44 9.70
CA SER A 153 -6.81 11.91 8.43
C SER A 153 -7.59 12.44 7.25
N ILE A 154 -8.92 12.54 7.36
CA ILE A 154 -9.79 13.16 6.35
C ILE A 154 -9.39 14.62 6.12
N GLY A 155 -9.30 15.42 7.19
CA GLY A 155 -8.95 16.83 7.07
C GLY A 155 -7.57 17.07 6.45
N ARG A 156 -6.57 16.17 6.67
CA ARG A 156 -5.25 16.26 6.02
C ARG A 156 -5.33 15.98 4.53
N ALA A 157 -6.00 14.90 4.14
CA ALA A 157 -6.16 14.54 2.73
C ALA A 157 -6.89 15.62 1.95
N MET A 158 -7.96 16.19 2.50
CA MET A 158 -8.72 17.29 1.85
C MET A 158 -7.87 18.55 1.69
N LYS A 159 -7.06 18.92 2.69
CA LYS A 159 -6.13 20.06 2.61
C LYS A 159 -5.07 19.90 1.53
N LEU A 160 -4.66 18.69 1.21
CA LEU A 160 -3.69 18.38 0.17
C LEU A 160 -4.32 18.25 -1.23
N GLY A 161 -5.62 18.50 -1.36
CA GLY A 161 -6.30 18.57 -2.65
C GLY A 161 -7.00 17.29 -3.11
N ALA A 162 -7.22 16.31 -2.22
CA ALA A 162 -8.10 15.20 -2.54
C ALA A 162 -9.53 15.71 -2.80
N LYS A 163 -10.18 15.26 -3.87
CA LYS A 163 -11.56 15.64 -4.21
C LYS A 163 -12.60 14.93 -3.34
N GLY A 164 -12.20 13.85 -2.71
CA GLY A 164 -13.05 13.15 -1.76
C GLY A 164 -12.31 12.01 -1.07
N ILE A 165 -12.68 11.77 0.18
CA ILE A 165 -12.15 10.69 1.01
C ILE A 165 -13.27 10.01 1.77
N LYS A 166 -13.19 8.68 1.87
CA LYS A 166 -14.06 7.85 2.69
C LYS A 166 -13.22 6.91 3.54
N VAL A 167 -13.48 6.92 4.83
CA VAL A 167 -12.82 6.05 5.79
C VAL A 167 -13.88 5.20 6.48
N ARG A 168 -13.62 3.91 6.59
CA ARG A 168 -14.46 2.96 7.33
C ARG A 168 -13.62 2.20 8.33
N CYS A 169 -14.00 2.25 9.59
CA CYS A 169 -13.43 1.42 10.64
C CYS A 169 -14.49 0.42 11.11
N GLY A 170 -14.11 -0.85 11.25
CA GLY A 170 -15.02 -1.91 11.68
C GLY A 170 -14.35 -2.82 12.71
N GLY A 171 -15.07 -3.12 13.79
CA GLY A 171 -14.61 -3.93 14.91
C GLY A 171 -15.14 -3.42 16.26
N ARG A 172 -14.46 -3.77 17.35
CA ARG A 172 -14.78 -3.31 18.71
C ARG A 172 -14.27 -1.88 18.93
N LEU A 173 -14.95 -0.91 18.32
CA LEU A 173 -14.55 0.50 18.37
C LEU A 173 -14.62 1.06 19.79
N GLY A 174 -13.51 1.59 20.30
CA GLY A 174 -13.42 2.11 21.67
C GLY A 174 -13.55 1.05 22.76
N GLY A 175 -13.36 -0.24 22.46
CA GLY A 175 -13.47 -1.34 23.42
C GLY A 175 -14.90 -1.84 23.65
N ALA A 176 -15.87 -1.41 22.83
CA ALA A 176 -17.25 -1.87 22.95
C ALA A 176 -17.36 -3.40 22.81
N GLU A 177 -18.27 -4.03 23.57
CA GLU A 177 -18.48 -5.48 23.50
C GLU A 177 -19.00 -5.92 22.13
N ILE A 178 -19.94 -5.17 21.57
CA ILE A 178 -20.52 -5.46 20.27
C ILE A 178 -19.72 -4.73 19.18
N ALA A 179 -19.24 -5.49 18.21
CA ALA A 179 -18.56 -4.92 17.06
C ALA A 179 -19.52 -4.09 16.22
N ARG A 180 -19.05 -2.93 15.77
CA ARG A 180 -19.79 -2.06 14.86
C ARG A 180 -18.86 -1.47 13.81
N ALA A 181 -19.42 -0.97 12.73
CA ALA A 181 -18.68 -0.30 11.67
C ALA A 181 -19.16 1.15 11.57
N GLU A 182 -18.21 2.07 11.65
CA GLU A 182 -18.48 3.50 11.42
C GLU A 182 -17.77 3.96 10.14
N THR A 183 -18.46 4.84 9.41
CA THR A 183 -17.95 5.36 8.13
C THR A 183 -18.09 6.87 8.13
N TYR A 184 -16.99 7.56 7.86
CA TYR A 184 -16.96 8.99 7.61
C TYR A 184 -16.51 9.26 6.18
N HIS A 185 -17.07 10.27 5.56
CA HIS A 185 -16.70 10.70 4.21
C HIS A 185 -16.78 12.20 4.08
N GLU A 186 -15.97 12.75 3.20
CA GLU A 186 -15.96 14.15 2.84
C GLU A 186 -15.68 14.27 1.33
N GLY A 187 -16.36 15.19 0.66
CA GLY A 187 -16.29 15.31 -0.79
C GLY A 187 -17.05 14.21 -1.54
N THR A 188 -16.74 14.03 -2.82
CA THR A 188 -17.39 13.08 -3.72
C THR A 188 -16.50 11.86 -3.98
N ILE A 189 -17.09 10.65 -4.03
CA ILE A 189 -16.35 9.42 -4.34
C ILE A 189 -17.18 8.59 -5.32
N PRO A 190 -17.00 8.80 -6.61
CA PRO A 190 -17.76 8.09 -7.65
C PRO A 190 -17.22 6.67 -7.86
N LEU A 191 -17.58 5.72 -6.98
CA LEU A 191 -17.07 4.35 -7.03
C LEU A 191 -17.46 3.60 -8.31
N GLN A 192 -18.59 3.95 -8.91
CA GLN A 192 -19.10 3.32 -10.13
C GLN A 192 -18.43 3.83 -11.40
N THR A 193 -17.86 5.03 -11.37
CA THR A 193 -17.18 5.64 -12.52
C THR A 193 -15.80 5.04 -12.68
N ILE A 194 -15.58 4.22 -13.72
CA ILE A 194 -14.30 3.51 -13.94
C ILE A 194 -13.15 4.50 -14.19
N ARG A 195 -13.39 5.57 -14.94
CA ARG A 195 -12.41 6.62 -15.25
C ARG A 195 -12.04 7.53 -14.05
N ALA A 196 -12.71 7.37 -12.89
CA ALA A 196 -12.33 8.08 -11.67
C ALA A 196 -11.11 7.43 -11.04
N ASP A 197 -10.03 8.21 -10.81
CA ASP A 197 -8.86 7.72 -10.10
C ASP A 197 -9.15 7.65 -8.62
N ILE A 198 -9.42 6.42 -8.15
CA ILE A 198 -9.69 6.10 -6.75
C ILE A 198 -8.60 5.19 -6.26
N ASP A 199 -7.86 5.67 -5.26
CA ASP A 199 -6.91 4.87 -4.51
C ASP A 199 -7.62 4.18 -3.35
N TYR A 200 -7.17 2.94 -3.02
CA TYR A 200 -7.77 2.10 -2.00
C TYR A 200 -6.71 1.47 -1.13
N GLY A 201 -6.87 1.60 0.18
CA GLY A 201 -5.98 1.01 1.16
C GLY A 201 -6.74 0.28 2.26
N THR A 202 -6.12 -0.75 2.79
CA THR A 202 -6.62 -1.52 3.93
C THR A 202 -5.52 -1.72 4.96
N ALA A 203 -5.88 -1.60 6.24
CA ALA A 203 -4.99 -1.91 7.34
C ALA A 203 -5.78 -2.52 8.50
N GLU A 204 -5.08 -3.26 9.34
CA GLU A 204 -5.63 -3.83 10.56
C GLU A 204 -4.90 -3.26 11.77
N ALA A 205 -5.65 -2.73 12.72
CA ALA A 205 -5.12 -2.30 14.02
C ALA A 205 -5.23 -3.43 15.02
N HIS A 206 -4.11 -3.79 15.64
CA HIS A 206 -4.04 -4.81 16.69
C HIS A 206 -4.22 -4.17 18.06
N THR A 207 -5.46 -4.16 18.54
CA THR A 207 -5.77 -3.60 19.86
C THR A 207 -5.88 -4.70 20.92
N THR A 208 -5.88 -4.30 22.20
CA THR A 208 -6.06 -5.22 23.33
C THR A 208 -7.41 -5.94 23.31
N TYR A 209 -8.41 -5.33 22.67
CA TYR A 209 -9.78 -5.88 22.56
C TYR A 209 -10.03 -6.66 21.27
N GLY A 210 -9.01 -6.84 20.42
CA GLY A 210 -9.10 -7.54 19.16
C GLY A 210 -8.63 -6.69 17.97
N ARG A 211 -8.94 -7.14 16.75
CA ARG A 211 -8.54 -6.47 15.53
C ARG A 211 -9.63 -5.50 15.07
N ILE A 212 -9.22 -4.31 14.63
CA ILE A 212 -10.08 -3.33 13.99
C ILE A 212 -9.62 -3.17 12.55
N GLY A 213 -10.51 -3.50 11.60
CA GLY A 213 -10.23 -3.33 10.17
C GLY A 213 -10.49 -1.89 9.74
N VAL A 214 -9.52 -1.29 9.08
CA VAL A 214 -9.58 0.06 8.50
C VAL A 214 -9.59 -0.06 6.98
N LYS A 215 -10.51 0.63 6.32
CA LYS A 215 -10.60 0.73 4.85
C LYS A 215 -10.68 2.19 4.46
N VAL A 216 -9.84 2.60 3.52
CA VAL A 216 -9.75 3.99 3.05
C VAL A 216 -9.93 4.02 1.54
N TRP A 217 -10.71 4.97 1.05
CA TRP A 217 -10.86 5.29 -0.37
C TRP A 217 -10.55 6.77 -0.53
N ILE A 218 -9.65 7.11 -1.44
CA ILE A 218 -9.29 8.49 -1.76
C ILE A 218 -9.54 8.71 -3.25
N TYR A 219 -10.32 9.71 -3.56
CA TYR A 219 -10.58 10.14 -4.91
C TYR A 219 -9.71 11.35 -5.25
N SER A 220 -8.86 11.21 -6.25
CA SER A 220 -7.93 12.25 -6.69
C SER A 220 -8.51 13.08 -7.83
N CYS A 221 -8.83 12.45 -8.95
CA CYS A 221 -9.33 13.16 -10.12
C CYS A 221 -10.17 12.26 -11.04
N LEU A 222 -10.88 12.89 -11.97
CA LEU A 222 -11.48 12.24 -13.13
C LEU A 222 -10.46 12.29 -14.27
N LEU A 223 -10.10 11.14 -14.81
CA LEU A 223 -9.25 11.08 -15.99
C LEU A 223 -10.14 11.21 -17.24
N TYR A 224 -9.80 12.15 -18.08
CA TYR A 224 -10.38 12.27 -19.42
C TYR A 224 -9.39 11.64 -20.39
N THR A 225 -9.88 10.78 -21.27
CA THR A 225 -9.06 10.27 -22.38
C THR A 225 -8.74 11.45 -23.29
N SER A 226 -7.48 11.53 -23.71
CA SER A 226 -6.97 12.61 -24.56
C SER A 226 -7.41 12.52 -26.02
N ASP A 227 -8.41 11.70 -26.32
CA ASP A 227 -8.94 11.52 -27.69
C ASP A 227 -9.64 12.77 -28.25
N ALA A 228 -9.67 13.89 -27.50
CA ALA A 228 -10.21 15.17 -27.95
C ALA A 228 -9.12 16.19 -28.35
N ALA A 229 -7.87 15.77 -28.50
CA ALA A 229 -6.76 16.66 -28.86
C ALA A 229 -6.22 16.47 -30.29
N ASP A 230 -6.81 15.56 -31.09
CA ASP A 230 -6.44 15.31 -32.49
C ASP A 230 -7.62 15.58 -33.45
N GLU A 231 -8.37 16.70 -33.26
CA GLU A 231 -9.18 17.31 -34.29
C GLU A 231 -8.72 18.74 -34.53
#